data_7162715a66b126ed86a9f36c00cd47a7
#
_entry.id   7162715a66b126ed86a9f36c00cd47a7
#
_cell.length_a   1.000
_cell.length_b   1.000
_cell.length_c   1.000
_cell.angle_alpha   90.00
_cell.angle_beta   90.00
_cell.angle_gamma   90.00
#
_symmetry.space_group_name_H-M   'P 1'
#
loop_
_entity.id
_entity.type
_entity.pdbx_description
1 polymer ?
#
loop_
_entity_poly.entity_id
_entity_poly.type
_entity_poly.pdbx_seq_one_letter_code
_entity_poly.pdbx_strand_id
1 'polypeptide(L)'
;MSKVYFIAVDTSDLAAVSRAGRKLLETIVAEEKVVLQDKLPIKTHFGEKGNRTYIKPECYDGIIDYLQEQNKADRFLETTVLYGGKRFRRDSHLILAAEHGFTRLPVEIADGESGEELYLADVDLKYFKQCSIGKAFERYKQVLVLSHFKGHALAGFGGAIKQLSMGFAGKGGKLAMHMNVRPRIRKWLCKRCGMCVSRCQAEAITLGKKPHIDQSKCLGCGACFSVCRHHAVSILSWKGLVNALFKGKFFREKLVEYAYGACKDKQHIFLNFALNITRGCDCEPLPMKPCIHDIGVFASLDPVAIDRACWDAAAKNGKKFAGVEQLNYAEKIKLGSNNYELVTLEC
;
A
#
# COMPACT_ATOMS: atom_id res chain seq x y z
N MET A 1 -14.36 -18.40 9.71
CA MET A 1 -14.55 -17.76 8.39
C MET A 1 -14.62 -16.27 8.66
N SER A 2 -13.87 -15.47 7.89
CA SER A 2 -13.80 -14.01 8.12
C SER A 2 -15.09 -13.36 7.60
N LYS A 3 -15.65 -12.40 8.36
CA LYS A 3 -16.81 -11.64 7.89
C LYS A 3 -16.36 -10.46 7.03
N VAL A 4 -17.12 -10.20 5.98
CA VAL A 4 -17.01 -9.02 5.13
C VAL A 4 -18.37 -8.35 5.07
N TYR A 5 -18.46 -7.13 5.58
CA TYR A 5 -19.66 -6.33 5.56
C TYR A 5 -19.70 -5.52 4.27
N PHE A 6 -20.87 -5.34 3.69
CA PHE A 6 -21.04 -4.69 2.40
C PHE A 6 -22.28 -3.80 2.36
N ILE A 7 -22.13 -2.61 1.76
CA ILE A 7 -23.24 -1.70 1.40
C ILE A 7 -23.09 -1.33 -0.07
N ALA A 8 -24.16 -1.52 -0.84
CA ALA A 8 -24.24 -1.09 -2.24
C ALA A 8 -24.48 0.42 -2.32
N VAL A 9 -23.56 1.14 -2.94
CA VAL A 9 -23.63 2.59 -3.22
C VAL A 9 -22.84 2.90 -4.48
N ASP A 10 -23.07 4.04 -5.08
CA ASP A 10 -22.33 4.54 -6.23
C ASP A 10 -21.90 6.00 -6.05
N THR A 11 -21.04 6.47 -6.95
CA THR A 11 -20.45 7.83 -6.91
C THR A 11 -21.37 8.93 -7.41
N SER A 12 -22.63 8.65 -7.77
CA SER A 12 -23.62 9.67 -8.09
C SER A 12 -24.10 10.42 -6.83
N ASP A 13 -24.02 9.76 -5.66
CA ASP A 13 -24.28 10.35 -4.34
C ASP A 13 -23.09 10.12 -3.38
N LEU A 14 -22.15 11.08 -3.34
CA LEU A 14 -21.01 11.00 -2.42
C LEU A 14 -21.42 11.04 -0.95
N ALA A 15 -22.55 11.64 -0.62
CA ALA A 15 -23.07 11.63 0.74
C ALA A 15 -23.57 10.23 1.15
N ALA A 16 -24.18 9.49 0.23
CA ALA A 16 -24.53 8.08 0.47
C ALA A 16 -23.27 7.21 0.66
N VAL A 17 -22.21 7.44 -0.14
CA VAL A 17 -20.92 6.74 0.05
C VAL A 17 -20.34 7.05 1.43
N SER A 18 -20.38 8.29 1.85
CA SER A 18 -19.93 8.75 3.17
C SER A 18 -20.70 8.07 4.31
N ARG A 19 -22.05 8.04 4.22
CA ARG A 19 -22.91 7.35 5.20
C ARG A 19 -22.64 5.83 5.23
N ALA A 20 -22.46 5.20 4.07
CA ALA A 20 -22.12 3.78 3.97
C ALA A 20 -20.79 3.46 4.66
N GLY A 21 -19.76 4.30 4.44
CA GLY A 21 -18.46 4.17 5.11
C GLY A 21 -18.57 4.25 6.63
N ARG A 22 -19.36 5.21 7.14
CA ARG A 22 -19.66 5.36 8.58
C ARG A 22 -20.37 4.11 9.12
N LYS A 23 -21.48 3.73 8.50
CA LYS A 23 -22.28 2.57 8.91
C LYS A 23 -21.46 1.29 8.99
N LEU A 24 -20.60 1.06 8.00
CA LEU A 24 -19.72 -0.10 7.97
C LEU A 24 -18.68 -0.07 9.09
N LEU A 25 -18.10 1.08 9.39
CA LEU A 25 -17.15 1.19 10.50
C LEU A 25 -17.84 0.98 11.85
N GLU A 26 -19.02 1.59 12.07
CA GLU A 26 -19.82 1.38 13.26
C GLU A 26 -20.20 -0.10 13.45
N THR A 27 -20.63 -0.75 12.37
CA THR A 27 -21.01 -2.17 12.39
C THR A 27 -19.82 -3.06 12.76
N ILE A 28 -18.65 -2.86 12.12
CA ILE A 28 -17.45 -3.66 12.43
C ILE A 28 -17.00 -3.46 13.89
N VAL A 29 -17.04 -2.22 14.38
CA VAL A 29 -16.66 -1.92 15.78
C VAL A 29 -17.60 -2.64 16.74
N ALA A 30 -18.91 -2.64 16.48
CA ALA A 30 -19.90 -3.27 17.33
C ALA A 30 -19.89 -4.81 17.24
N GLU A 31 -19.99 -5.34 16.02
CA GLU A 31 -20.15 -6.80 15.78
C GLU A 31 -18.88 -7.60 16.06
N GLU A 32 -17.71 -7.05 15.70
CA GLU A 32 -16.42 -7.70 15.93
C GLU A 32 -15.78 -7.27 17.27
N LYS A 33 -16.50 -6.46 18.08
CA LYS A 33 -16.07 -5.97 19.39
C LYS A 33 -14.69 -5.32 19.36
N VAL A 34 -14.45 -4.49 18.34
CA VAL A 34 -13.15 -3.83 18.13
C VAL A 34 -13.00 -2.68 19.13
N VAL A 35 -11.92 -2.70 19.90
CA VAL A 35 -11.54 -1.57 20.74
C VAL A 35 -10.72 -0.59 19.91
N LEU A 36 -11.27 0.61 19.65
CA LEU A 36 -10.57 1.65 18.92
C LEU A 36 -9.47 2.27 19.80
N GLN A 37 -8.26 2.39 19.24
CA GLN A 37 -7.13 3.06 19.90
C GLN A 37 -7.36 4.57 20.00
N ASP A 38 -6.76 5.24 20.99
CA ASP A 38 -6.98 6.67 21.29
C ASP A 38 -6.55 7.60 20.15
N LYS A 39 -5.61 7.18 19.34
CA LYS A 39 -5.15 7.89 18.14
C LYS A 39 -5.17 6.93 16.98
N LEU A 40 -6.27 6.91 16.26
CA LEU A 40 -6.46 6.03 15.10
C LEU A 40 -6.17 6.79 13.80
N PRO A 41 -5.02 6.57 13.16
CA PRO A 41 -4.73 7.22 11.90
C PRO A 41 -5.47 6.51 10.75
N ILE A 42 -5.73 7.27 9.71
CA ILE A 42 -6.35 6.80 8.48
C ILE A 42 -5.27 6.68 7.41
N LYS A 43 -5.05 5.47 6.90
CA LYS A 43 -4.21 5.25 5.71
C LYS A 43 -5.06 5.27 4.47
N THR A 44 -4.80 6.22 3.59
CA THR A 44 -5.46 6.30 2.29
C THR A 44 -4.49 6.75 1.20
N HIS A 45 -4.95 6.79 -0.06
CA HIS A 45 -4.21 7.26 -1.23
C HIS A 45 -4.81 8.58 -1.71
N PHE A 46 -3.99 9.62 -1.84
CA PHE A 46 -4.47 10.97 -2.19
C PHE A 46 -4.69 11.21 -3.69
N GLY A 47 -4.48 10.20 -4.55
CA GLY A 47 -4.46 10.35 -6.00
C GLY A 47 -3.15 10.98 -6.50
N GLU A 48 -2.82 10.79 -7.79
CA GLU A 48 -1.72 11.51 -8.44
C GLU A 48 -2.27 12.72 -9.19
N LYS A 49 -1.45 13.76 -9.37
CA LYS A 49 -1.84 14.96 -10.12
C LYS A 49 -2.31 14.57 -11.52
N GLY A 50 -3.54 14.98 -11.88
CA GLY A 50 -4.18 14.65 -13.16
C GLY A 50 -5.04 13.39 -13.15
N ASN A 51 -4.95 12.54 -12.14
CA ASN A 51 -5.91 11.45 -11.92
C ASN A 51 -7.24 12.02 -11.42
N ARG A 52 -8.36 11.48 -11.90
CA ARG A 52 -9.71 11.91 -11.53
C ARG A 52 -10.56 10.82 -10.91
N THR A 53 -10.08 9.59 -10.90
CA THR A 53 -10.84 8.40 -10.46
C THR A 53 -10.48 7.92 -9.06
N TYR A 54 -9.53 8.57 -8.37
CA TYR A 54 -9.26 8.28 -6.95
C TYR A 54 -10.49 8.57 -6.09
N ILE A 55 -10.64 7.88 -4.97
CA ILE A 55 -11.75 8.08 -4.04
C ILE A 55 -11.63 9.48 -3.43
N LYS A 56 -12.67 10.27 -3.62
CA LYS A 56 -12.72 11.66 -3.15
C LYS A 56 -12.77 11.71 -1.62
N PRO A 57 -12.14 12.74 -0.98
CA PRO A 57 -12.11 12.84 0.48
C PRO A 57 -13.51 12.93 1.11
N GLU A 58 -14.50 13.49 0.41
CA GLU A 58 -15.89 13.59 0.86
C GLU A 58 -16.51 12.20 1.13
N CYS A 59 -16.04 11.15 0.45
CA CYS A 59 -16.45 9.77 0.72
C CYS A 59 -16.05 9.28 2.12
N TYR A 60 -15.11 9.96 2.77
CA TYR A 60 -14.59 9.61 4.10
C TYR A 60 -15.20 10.44 5.23
N ASP A 61 -16.03 11.44 4.93
CA ASP A 61 -16.54 12.37 5.92
C ASP A 61 -17.27 11.68 7.07
N GLY A 62 -18.19 10.77 6.78
CA GLY A 62 -18.92 10.04 7.83
C GLY A 62 -18.01 9.13 8.69
N ILE A 63 -16.94 8.60 8.12
CA ILE A 63 -15.91 7.85 8.87
C ILE A 63 -15.19 8.79 9.83
N ILE A 64 -14.79 9.96 9.34
CA ILE A 64 -14.07 10.98 10.13
C ILE A 64 -14.97 11.50 11.25
N ASP A 65 -16.25 11.80 10.94
CA ASP A 65 -17.24 12.25 11.93
C ASP A 65 -17.38 11.24 13.06
N TYR A 66 -17.58 9.96 12.74
CA TYR A 66 -17.65 8.89 13.74
C TYR A 66 -16.40 8.84 14.63
N LEU A 67 -15.20 8.89 14.03
CA LEU A 67 -13.95 8.85 14.79
C LEU A 67 -13.77 10.11 15.66
N GLN A 68 -14.22 11.28 15.19
CA GLN A 68 -14.19 12.53 15.97
C GLN A 68 -15.18 12.48 17.14
N GLU A 69 -16.40 12.00 16.94
CA GLU A 69 -17.40 11.78 17.98
C GLU A 69 -16.90 10.85 19.09
N GLN A 70 -16.12 9.83 18.71
CA GLN A 70 -15.48 8.90 19.64
C GLN A 70 -14.17 9.42 20.24
N ASN A 71 -13.70 10.62 19.87
CA ASN A 71 -12.38 11.17 20.20
C ASN A 71 -11.21 10.27 19.80
N LYS A 72 -11.31 9.57 18.67
CA LYS A 72 -10.32 8.61 18.17
C LYS A 72 -9.60 9.08 16.90
N ALA A 73 -10.10 10.08 16.19
CA ALA A 73 -9.50 10.60 14.96
C ALA A 73 -8.10 11.18 15.24
N ASP A 74 -7.12 10.81 14.39
CA ASP A 74 -5.76 11.38 14.49
C ASP A 74 -5.41 12.13 13.19
N ARG A 75 -4.95 11.45 12.16
CA ARG A 75 -4.45 12.04 10.91
C ARG A 75 -4.56 11.10 9.72
N PHE A 76 -4.36 11.66 8.53
CA PHE A 76 -4.08 10.84 7.34
C PHE A 76 -2.60 10.48 7.27
N LEU A 77 -2.31 9.23 6.89
CA LEU A 77 -0.95 8.73 6.64
C LEU A 77 -0.80 8.29 5.19
N GLU A 78 0.31 8.67 4.57
CA GLU A 78 0.75 8.18 3.25
C GLU A 78 2.28 8.13 3.21
N THR A 79 2.85 7.56 2.16
CA THR A 79 4.30 7.47 1.94
C THR A 79 4.68 8.03 0.58
N THR A 80 5.94 8.46 0.42
CA THR A 80 6.47 8.96 -0.85
C THR A 80 6.48 7.88 -1.94
N VAL A 81 6.48 8.27 -3.21
CA VAL A 81 6.48 7.35 -4.37
C VAL A 81 7.85 7.25 -5.05
N LEU A 82 8.04 6.20 -5.88
CA LEU A 82 9.30 5.94 -6.59
C LEU A 82 9.49 6.79 -7.85
N TYR A 83 8.39 7.16 -8.50
CA TYR A 83 8.40 7.87 -9.78
C TYR A 83 8.38 9.39 -9.56
N GLY A 84 8.88 10.15 -10.54
CA GLY A 84 8.80 11.61 -10.51
C GLY A 84 7.35 12.09 -10.58
N GLY A 85 6.99 13.04 -9.72
CA GLY A 85 5.66 13.60 -9.59
C GLY A 85 5.50 14.39 -8.30
N LYS A 86 4.30 14.87 -8.03
CA LYS A 86 4.03 15.67 -6.83
C LYS A 86 4.18 14.86 -5.53
N ARG A 87 4.00 13.54 -5.58
CA ARG A 87 4.12 12.66 -4.42
C ARG A 87 5.54 12.13 -4.19
N PHE A 88 6.53 12.59 -4.97
CA PHE A 88 7.91 12.13 -4.84
C PHE A 88 8.61 12.65 -3.58
N ARG A 89 8.25 13.83 -3.09
CA ARG A 89 8.78 14.47 -1.87
C ARG A 89 7.64 14.86 -0.93
N ARG A 90 7.92 14.87 0.38
CA ARG A 90 6.95 15.22 1.43
C ARG A 90 6.25 16.53 1.15
N ASP A 91 6.98 17.63 0.97
CA ASP A 91 6.39 18.95 0.85
C ASP A 91 5.42 19.04 -0.34
N SER A 92 5.84 18.57 -1.52
CA SER A 92 4.96 18.56 -2.70
C SER A 92 3.80 17.57 -2.58
N HIS A 93 3.95 16.52 -1.78
CA HIS A 93 2.88 15.55 -1.52
C HIS A 93 1.82 16.14 -0.57
N LEU A 94 2.24 16.88 0.46
CA LEU A 94 1.32 17.60 1.36
C LEU A 94 0.51 18.66 0.60
N ILE A 95 1.16 19.42 -0.29
CA ILE A 95 0.46 20.38 -1.15
C ILE A 95 -0.58 19.67 -2.03
N LEU A 96 -0.21 18.55 -2.67
CA LEU A 96 -1.14 17.78 -3.50
C LEU A 96 -2.32 17.22 -2.70
N ALA A 97 -2.08 16.73 -1.48
CA ALA A 97 -3.15 16.23 -0.61
C ALA A 97 -4.17 17.34 -0.31
N ALA A 98 -3.69 18.55 0.00
CA ALA A 98 -4.55 19.71 0.22
C ALA A 98 -5.29 20.14 -1.05
N GLU A 99 -4.59 20.20 -2.21
CA GLU A 99 -5.21 20.48 -3.53
C GLU A 99 -6.32 19.48 -3.89
N HIS A 100 -6.20 18.23 -3.42
CA HIS A 100 -7.19 17.18 -3.63
C HIS A 100 -8.25 17.09 -2.53
N GLY A 101 -8.28 18.05 -1.58
CA GLY A 101 -9.33 18.21 -0.58
C GLY A 101 -9.11 17.40 0.71
N PHE A 102 -7.97 16.74 0.92
CA PHE A 102 -7.65 16.02 2.16
C PHE A 102 -7.24 16.99 3.27
N THR A 103 -8.21 17.76 3.80
CA THR A 103 -7.97 18.87 4.76
C THR A 103 -8.66 18.67 6.10
N ARG A 104 -9.57 17.70 6.24
CA ARG A 104 -10.34 17.48 7.48
C ARG A 104 -9.50 16.96 8.65
N LEU A 105 -8.39 16.29 8.38
CA LEU A 105 -7.42 15.84 9.37
C LEU A 105 -6.02 16.28 8.95
N PRO A 106 -5.07 16.42 9.87
CA PRO A 106 -3.66 16.62 9.51
C PRO A 106 -3.15 15.50 8.60
N VAL A 107 -2.29 15.83 7.65
CA VAL A 107 -1.64 14.85 6.77
C VAL A 107 -0.18 14.68 7.19
N GLU A 108 0.27 13.43 7.30
CA GLU A 108 1.67 13.11 7.56
C GLU A 108 2.21 12.13 6.51
N ILE A 109 3.38 12.43 5.97
CA ILE A 109 4.12 11.55 5.09
C ILE A 109 5.04 10.69 5.94
N ALA A 110 4.70 9.41 6.06
CA ALA A 110 5.19 8.49 7.08
C ALA A 110 6.64 8.04 6.90
N ASP A 111 7.24 8.29 5.75
CA ASP A 111 8.60 7.85 5.40
C ASP A 111 9.60 9.00 5.22
N GLY A 112 9.30 10.18 5.79
CA GLY A 112 10.18 11.34 5.80
C GLY A 112 10.13 12.17 4.52
N GLU A 113 11.13 13.03 4.31
CA GLU A 113 11.18 13.99 3.19
C GLU A 113 11.25 13.28 1.83
N SER A 114 12.05 12.24 1.71
CA SER A 114 12.32 11.53 0.46
C SER A 114 12.29 9.99 0.59
N GLY A 115 11.63 9.45 1.61
CA GLY A 115 11.48 8.02 1.84
C GLY A 115 12.62 7.39 2.65
N GLU A 116 13.33 8.18 3.44
CA GLU A 116 14.49 7.77 4.26
C GLU A 116 14.14 7.35 5.69
N GLU A 117 13.02 7.85 6.24
CA GLU A 117 12.60 7.53 7.61
C GLU A 117 11.81 6.22 7.64
N LEU A 118 12.46 5.15 8.10
CA LEU A 118 11.92 3.81 8.04
C LEU A 118 12.14 3.04 9.34
N TYR A 119 11.31 2.05 9.60
CA TYR A 119 11.61 0.97 10.53
C TYR A 119 11.60 -0.37 9.78
N LEU A 120 12.25 -1.38 10.35
CA LEU A 120 12.32 -2.72 9.78
C LEU A 120 11.39 -3.65 10.55
N ALA A 121 10.40 -4.21 9.86
CA ALA A 121 9.53 -5.25 10.41
C ALA A 121 10.09 -6.63 10.06
N ASP A 122 10.42 -7.44 11.07
CA ASP A 122 10.90 -8.81 10.88
C ASP A 122 9.75 -9.69 10.37
N VAL A 123 9.95 -10.38 9.25
CA VAL A 123 8.91 -11.23 8.64
C VAL A 123 9.37 -12.67 8.43
N ASP A 124 10.65 -12.88 8.13
CA ASP A 124 11.29 -14.18 7.85
C ASP A 124 10.51 -15.05 6.86
N LEU A 125 10.18 -14.45 5.70
CA LEU A 125 9.42 -15.09 4.65
C LEU A 125 10.31 -15.46 3.45
N LYS A 126 9.70 -15.92 2.37
CA LYS A 126 10.37 -16.44 1.17
C LYS A 126 11.32 -15.44 0.49
N TYR A 127 10.91 -14.17 0.40
CA TYR A 127 11.66 -13.12 -0.32
C TYR A 127 12.36 -12.18 0.64
N PHE A 128 11.75 -11.88 1.78
CA PHE A 128 12.23 -10.88 2.72
C PHE A 128 12.40 -11.47 4.11
N LYS A 129 13.52 -11.14 4.76
CA LYS A 129 13.70 -11.34 6.19
C LYS A 129 13.07 -10.20 6.96
N GLN A 130 13.15 -9.00 6.41
CA GLN A 130 12.64 -7.76 6.96
C GLN A 130 11.98 -6.93 5.88
N CYS A 131 10.91 -6.21 6.23
CA CYS A 131 10.24 -5.25 5.38
C CYS A 131 10.49 -3.83 5.89
N SER A 132 10.92 -2.93 4.99
CA SER A 132 11.13 -1.51 5.33
C SER A 132 9.82 -0.73 5.19
N ILE A 133 9.28 -0.32 6.34
CA ILE A 133 8.00 0.37 6.50
C ILE A 133 8.26 1.82 6.91
N GLY A 134 7.41 2.75 6.50
CA GLY A 134 7.50 4.16 6.89
C GLY A 134 7.51 4.33 8.41
N LYS A 135 8.44 5.14 8.93
CA LYS A 135 8.73 5.27 10.37
C LYS A 135 7.52 5.68 11.19
N ALA A 136 6.68 6.55 10.66
CA ALA A 136 5.51 7.02 11.40
C ALA A 136 4.50 5.90 11.74
N PHE A 137 4.44 4.82 10.96
CA PHE A 137 3.56 3.69 11.27
C PHE A 137 4.00 2.89 12.50
N GLU A 138 5.26 2.98 12.92
CA GLU A 138 5.78 2.21 14.06
C GLU A 138 5.04 2.52 15.36
N ARG A 139 4.67 3.79 15.57
CA ARG A 139 4.01 4.25 16.80
C ARG A 139 2.56 3.81 16.97
N TYR A 140 1.92 3.31 15.89
CA TYR A 140 0.52 2.91 15.92
C TYR A 140 0.38 1.40 16.00
N LYS A 141 -0.48 0.93 16.90
CA LYS A 141 -0.87 -0.49 17.01
C LYS A 141 -2.11 -0.81 16.16
N GLN A 142 -2.84 0.21 15.74
CA GLN A 142 -4.03 0.10 14.92
C GLN A 142 -4.03 1.21 13.85
N VAL A 143 -4.45 0.89 12.64
CA VAL A 143 -4.61 1.83 11.52
C VAL A 143 -5.91 1.50 10.80
N LEU A 144 -6.71 2.51 10.49
CA LEU A 144 -7.84 2.38 9.59
C LEU A 144 -7.34 2.52 8.14
N VAL A 145 -7.48 1.46 7.37
CA VAL A 145 -6.95 1.36 6.00
C VAL A 145 -8.09 1.52 5.00
N LEU A 146 -8.15 2.68 4.35
CA LEU A 146 -9.13 2.99 3.32
C LEU A 146 -8.49 2.76 1.94
N SER A 147 -9.01 1.80 1.20
CA SER A 147 -8.42 1.38 -0.08
C SER A 147 -9.40 1.58 -1.23
N HIS A 148 -8.90 2.02 -2.35
CA HIS A 148 -9.63 2.01 -3.61
C HIS A 148 -9.40 0.66 -4.30
N PHE A 149 -10.48 -0.13 -4.49
CA PHE A 149 -10.40 -1.38 -5.26
C PHE A 149 -10.47 -1.09 -6.76
N LYS A 150 -9.46 -1.53 -7.52
CA LYS A 150 -9.33 -1.28 -8.96
C LYS A 150 -8.30 -2.16 -9.63
N GLY A 151 -8.21 -2.11 -10.96
CA GLY A 151 -7.15 -2.76 -11.73
C GLY A 151 -5.76 -2.20 -11.45
N HIS A 152 -4.74 -3.01 -11.77
CA HIS A 152 -3.33 -2.63 -11.70
C HIS A 152 -2.49 -3.46 -12.66
N ALA A 153 -1.60 -2.84 -13.43
CA ALA A 153 -0.83 -3.51 -14.48
C ALA A 153 -0.01 -4.72 -13.99
N LEU A 154 0.74 -4.58 -12.90
CA LEU A 154 1.60 -5.65 -12.36
C LEU A 154 0.89 -6.53 -11.32
N ALA A 155 0.15 -5.92 -10.40
CA ALA A 155 -0.56 -6.66 -9.35
C ALA A 155 -1.79 -7.39 -9.88
N GLY A 156 -2.34 -6.95 -11.03
CA GLY A 156 -3.62 -7.40 -11.56
C GLY A 156 -4.76 -6.56 -11.01
N PHE A 157 -4.88 -6.43 -9.70
CA PHE A 157 -5.76 -5.51 -9.00
C PHE A 157 -5.08 -4.94 -7.75
N GLY A 158 -5.65 -3.91 -7.17
CA GLY A 158 -5.26 -3.31 -5.91
C GLY A 158 -6.46 -3.12 -5.01
N GLY A 159 -6.26 -3.34 -3.72
CA GLY A 159 -7.19 -3.17 -2.62
C GLY A 159 -6.41 -3.06 -1.31
N ALA A 160 -6.88 -3.70 -0.23
CA ALA A 160 -6.27 -3.66 1.10
C ALA A 160 -4.83 -4.18 1.10
N ILE A 161 -4.55 -5.33 0.47
CA ILE A 161 -3.20 -5.90 0.39
C ILE A 161 -2.22 -4.92 -0.28
N LYS A 162 -2.62 -4.30 -1.39
CA LYS A 162 -1.77 -3.33 -2.07
C LYS A 162 -1.60 -2.05 -1.26
N GLN A 163 -2.62 -1.60 -0.55
CA GLN A 163 -2.53 -0.43 0.33
C GLN A 163 -1.59 -0.69 1.51
N LEU A 164 -1.65 -1.87 2.13
CA LEU A 164 -0.72 -2.29 3.18
C LEU A 164 0.72 -2.38 2.69
N SER A 165 0.94 -2.87 1.48
CA SER A 165 2.29 -3.06 0.94
C SER A 165 2.88 -1.76 0.38
N MET A 166 2.37 -1.29 -0.76
CA MET A 166 2.87 -0.07 -1.42
C MET A 166 2.61 1.19 -0.61
N GLY A 167 1.48 1.24 0.12
CA GLY A 167 1.10 2.40 0.91
C GLY A 167 1.82 2.54 2.25
N PHE A 168 2.38 1.46 2.79
CA PHE A 168 3.13 1.48 4.07
C PHE A 168 4.65 1.47 3.85
N ALA A 169 5.12 0.85 2.77
CA ALA A 169 6.55 0.78 2.48
C ALA A 169 7.13 2.15 2.11
N GLY A 170 8.34 2.43 2.57
CA GLY A 170 9.13 3.54 2.02
C GLY A 170 9.64 3.22 0.62
N LYS A 171 10.30 4.19 -0.03
CA LYS A 171 10.81 4.04 -1.41
C LYS A 171 11.65 2.80 -1.62
N GLY A 172 12.54 2.49 -0.66
CA GLY A 172 13.37 1.29 -0.73
C GLY A 172 12.56 0.02 -0.77
N GLY A 173 11.50 -0.07 0.07
CA GLY A 173 10.59 -1.21 0.10
C GLY A 173 9.79 -1.35 -1.18
N LYS A 174 9.25 -0.24 -1.70
CA LYS A 174 8.57 -0.22 -2.99
C LYS A 174 9.48 -0.73 -4.12
N LEU A 175 10.74 -0.27 -4.13
CA LEU A 175 11.71 -0.73 -5.12
C LEU A 175 12.02 -2.23 -4.95
N ALA A 176 12.19 -2.72 -3.72
CA ALA A 176 12.44 -4.13 -3.43
C ALA A 176 11.30 -5.05 -3.93
N MET A 177 10.06 -4.61 -3.82
CA MET A 177 8.90 -5.33 -4.38
C MET A 177 8.92 -5.36 -5.91
N HIS A 178 9.23 -4.24 -6.55
CA HIS A 178 9.31 -4.16 -8.02
C HIS A 178 10.52 -4.89 -8.60
N MET A 179 11.64 -4.87 -7.86
CA MET A 179 12.89 -5.45 -8.33
C MET A 179 13.04 -6.90 -7.86
N ASN A 180 13.43 -7.78 -8.75
CA ASN A 180 13.75 -9.16 -8.37
C ASN A 180 15.27 -9.39 -8.30
N VAL A 181 16.03 -8.33 -8.05
CA VAL A 181 17.48 -8.36 -8.10
C VAL A 181 18.08 -7.52 -6.99
N ARG A 182 18.96 -8.14 -6.21
CA ARG A 182 19.78 -7.41 -5.25
C ARG A 182 20.86 -6.61 -6.00
N PRO A 183 21.03 -5.31 -5.69
CA PRO A 183 22.01 -4.47 -6.37
C PRO A 183 23.45 -4.99 -6.25
N ARG A 184 24.28 -4.66 -7.24
CA ARG A 184 25.74 -4.92 -7.22
C ARG A 184 26.50 -3.67 -7.56
N ILE A 185 27.72 -3.52 -7.06
CA ILE A 185 28.60 -2.38 -7.38
C ILE A 185 29.50 -2.74 -8.56
N ARG A 186 29.43 -1.93 -9.61
CA ARG A 186 30.41 -1.92 -10.72
C ARG A 186 31.66 -1.21 -10.24
N LYS A 187 32.70 -1.98 -9.91
CA LYS A 187 33.91 -1.49 -9.24
C LYS A 187 34.60 -0.36 -9.99
N TRP A 188 34.63 -0.43 -11.33
CA TRP A 188 35.29 0.55 -12.20
C TRP A 188 34.57 1.92 -12.26
N LEU A 189 33.26 1.97 -11.95
CA LEU A 189 32.50 3.21 -11.90
C LEU A 189 32.45 3.80 -10.47
N CYS A 190 32.79 3.01 -9.45
CA CYS A 190 32.67 3.43 -8.06
C CYS A 190 33.74 4.42 -7.64
N LYS A 191 33.35 5.63 -7.31
CA LYS A 191 34.22 6.68 -6.76
C LYS A 191 34.37 6.63 -5.23
N ARG A 192 33.80 5.60 -4.56
CA ARG A 192 33.86 5.39 -3.09
C ARG A 192 33.38 6.60 -2.26
N CYS A 193 32.42 7.37 -2.78
CA CYS A 193 31.94 8.60 -2.14
C CYS A 193 31.10 8.39 -0.86
N GLY A 194 30.78 7.15 -0.46
CA GLY A 194 30.09 6.83 0.79
C GLY A 194 28.58 6.98 0.76
N MET A 195 27.99 7.67 -0.21
CA MET A 195 26.54 7.96 -0.22
C MET A 195 25.65 6.71 -0.15
N CYS A 196 26.06 5.61 -0.78
CA CYS A 196 25.31 4.34 -0.70
C CYS A 196 25.42 3.68 0.67
N VAL A 197 26.55 3.85 1.37
CA VAL A 197 26.76 3.33 2.72
C VAL A 197 25.85 4.05 3.72
N SER A 198 25.82 5.39 3.68
CA SER A 198 25.00 6.20 4.59
C SER A 198 23.49 5.97 4.44
N ARG A 199 23.08 5.37 3.33
CA ARG A 199 21.65 5.03 3.05
C ARG A 199 21.35 3.54 3.19
N CYS A 200 22.32 2.72 3.55
CA CYS A 200 22.14 1.28 3.70
C CYS A 200 21.72 0.93 5.13
N GLN A 201 20.42 0.80 5.37
CA GLN A 201 19.90 0.43 6.69
C GLN A 201 20.32 -0.97 7.15
N ALA A 202 20.65 -1.86 6.21
CA ALA A 202 21.12 -3.21 6.49
C ALA A 202 22.64 -3.29 6.67
N GLU A 203 23.35 -2.17 6.62
CA GLU A 203 24.83 -2.10 6.71
C GLU A 203 25.55 -3.10 5.77
N ALA A 204 24.91 -3.40 4.64
CA ALA A 204 25.35 -4.44 3.71
C ALA A 204 26.46 -3.95 2.75
N ILE A 205 26.94 -2.70 2.83
CA ILE A 205 27.84 -2.11 1.83
C ILE A 205 29.21 -1.81 2.42
N THR A 206 30.24 -2.37 1.78
CA THR A 206 31.63 -2.11 2.11
C THR A 206 32.32 -1.43 0.95
N LEU A 207 33.09 -0.32 1.22
CA LEU A 207 33.76 0.49 0.21
C LEU A 207 35.28 0.29 0.16
N GLY A 208 35.87 -0.63 0.89
CA GLY A 208 37.31 -0.89 0.91
C GLY A 208 37.95 -1.02 -0.48
N LYS A 209 39.11 -1.64 -0.60
CA LYS A 209 39.81 -1.83 -1.90
C LYS A 209 38.90 -2.42 -2.98
N LYS A 210 37.95 -3.28 -2.60
CA LYS A 210 36.96 -3.91 -3.47
C LYS A 210 35.53 -3.59 -3.01
N PRO A 211 34.92 -2.47 -3.46
CA PRO A 211 33.55 -2.13 -3.10
C PRO A 211 32.59 -3.26 -3.44
N HIS A 212 31.74 -3.68 -2.48
CA HIS A 212 30.76 -4.72 -2.68
C HIS A 212 29.54 -4.54 -1.79
N ILE A 213 28.46 -5.25 -2.12
CA ILE A 213 27.27 -5.37 -1.32
C ILE A 213 27.18 -6.82 -0.85
N ASP A 214 27.16 -7.02 0.46
CA ASP A 214 26.92 -8.32 1.07
C ASP A 214 25.47 -8.76 0.76
N GLN A 215 25.35 -9.78 -0.08
CA GLN A 215 24.06 -10.25 -0.53
C GLN A 215 23.27 -10.99 0.55
N SER A 216 23.91 -11.44 1.62
CA SER A 216 23.23 -12.07 2.75
C SER A 216 22.49 -11.06 3.62
N LYS A 217 23.09 -9.86 3.81
CA LYS A 217 22.52 -8.73 4.55
C LYS A 217 21.59 -7.86 3.71
N CYS A 218 21.76 -7.86 2.37
CA CYS A 218 21.06 -6.94 1.49
C CYS A 218 19.54 -7.20 1.46
N LEU A 219 18.75 -6.20 1.85
CA LEU A 219 17.28 -6.22 1.80
C LEU A 219 16.69 -6.07 0.39
N GLY A 220 17.53 -5.78 -0.62
CA GLY A 220 17.04 -5.50 -1.98
C GLY A 220 16.31 -4.16 -2.13
N CYS A 221 16.38 -3.28 -1.14
CA CYS A 221 15.61 -2.03 -1.09
C CYS A 221 16.00 -0.98 -2.14
N GLY A 222 17.15 -1.13 -2.83
CA GLY A 222 17.58 -0.24 -3.90
C GLY A 222 17.97 1.19 -3.48
N ALA A 223 17.99 1.53 -2.20
CA ALA A 223 18.39 2.86 -1.72
C ALA A 223 19.79 3.27 -2.23
N CYS A 224 20.73 2.32 -2.26
CA CYS A 224 22.07 2.54 -2.82
C CYS A 224 22.07 2.84 -4.33
N PHE A 225 21.11 2.27 -5.07
CA PHE A 225 20.95 2.55 -6.49
C PHE A 225 20.43 3.96 -6.74
N SER A 226 19.42 4.40 -5.97
CA SER A 226 18.79 5.71 -6.14
C SER A 226 19.73 6.89 -5.84
N VAL A 227 20.70 6.71 -4.91
CA VAL A 227 21.63 7.79 -4.51
C VAL A 227 22.97 7.77 -5.25
N CYS A 228 23.22 6.76 -6.10
CA CYS A 228 24.51 6.62 -6.77
C CYS A 228 24.65 7.56 -7.97
N ARG A 229 25.19 8.76 -7.77
CA ARG A 229 25.43 9.75 -8.82
C ARG A 229 26.41 9.28 -9.92
N HIS A 230 27.21 8.24 -9.65
CA HIS A 230 28.19 7.70 -10.59
C HIS A 230 27.66 6.47 -11.34
N HIS A 231 26.38 6.12 -11.18
CA HIS A 231 25.76 4.93 -11.79
C HIS A 231 26.55 3.63 -11.56
N ALA A 232 27.35 3.59 -10.48
CA ALA A 232 28.17 2.44 -10.13
C ALA A 232 27.34 1.29 -9.54
N VAL A 233 26.19 1.59 -8.93
CA VAL A 233 25.28 0.55 -8.44
C VAL A 233 24.38 0.09 -9.57
N SER A 234 24.41 -1.21 -9.87
CA SER A 234 23.65 -1.83 -10.95
C SER A 234 22.66 -2.85 -10.39
N ILE A 235 21.48 -2.87 -10.96
CA ILE A 235 20.40 -3.82 -10.70
C ILE A 235 20.25 -4.82 -11.86
N LEU A 236 20.98 -4.63 -12.96
CA LEU A 236 20.95 -5.52 -14.11
C LEU A 236 21.62 -6.85 -13.78
N SER A 237 20.87 -7.93 -13.90
CA SER A 237 21.37 -9.31 -13.78
C SER A 237 20.61 -10.25 -14.72
N TRP A 238 21.22 -11.37 -15.08
CA TRP A 238 20.56 -12.45 -15.83
C TRP A 238 19.25 -12.92 -15.15
N LYS A 239 19.28 -13.03 -13.81
CA LYS A 239 18.06 -13.37 -13.03
C LYS A 239 16.95 -12.34 -13.18
N GLY A 240 17.27 -11.05 -13.32
CA GLY A 240 16.30 -9.97 -13.56
C GLY A 240 15.62 -10.10 -14.92
N LEU A 241 16.38 -10.44 -15.96
CA LEU A 241 15.86 -10.67 -17.31
C LEU A 241 14.92 -11.89 -17.37
N VAL A 242 15.33 -13.01 -16.75
CA VAL A 242 14.50 -14.22 -16.65
C VAL A 242 13.20 -13.94 -15.89
N ASN A 243 13.25 -13.13 -14.82
CA ASN A 243 12.08 -12.82 -14.02
C ASN A 243 11.07 -11.88 -14.71
N ALA A 244 11.52 -11.07 -15.67
CA ALA A 244 10.62 -10.28 -16.52
C ALA A 244 9.70 -11.19 -17.37
N LEU A 245 10.13 -12.43 -17.65
CA LEU A 245 9.34 -13.43 -18.37
C LEU A 245 8.20 -14.04 -17.54
N PHE A 246 8.26 -13.99 -16.20
CA PHE A 246 7.26 -14.55 -15.29
C PHE A 246 6.11 -13.59 -14.91
N LYS A 247 5.77 -12.65 -15.78
CA LYS A 247 4.53 -11.84 -15.79
C LYS A 247 3.98 -11.44 -14.39
N GLY A 248 4.83 -10.90 -13.52
CA GLY A 248 4.37 -10.28 -12.27
C GLY A 248 4.13 -11.22 -11.08
N LYS A 249 4.24 -12.54 -11.20
CA LYS A 249 4.05 -13.48 -10.07
C LYS A 249 4.94 -13.14 -8.87
N PHE A 250 6.23 -12.94 -9.08
CA PHE A 250 7.17 -12.60 -8.01
C PHE A 250 6.88 -11.25 -7.36
N PHE A 251 6.40 -10.28 -8.16
CA PHE A 251 5.95 -8.99 -7.64
C PHE A 251 4.77 -9.14 -6.69
N ARG A 252 3.78 -9.97 -7.06
CA ARG A 252 2.57 -10.21 -6.27
C ARG A 252 2.88 -10.91 -4.95
N GLU A 253 3.72 -11.94 -4.95
CA GLU A 253 4.15 -12.62 -3.73
C GLU A 253 4.94 -11.67 -2.80
N LYS A 254 5.86 -10.85 -3.32
CA LYS A 254 6.60 -9.85 -2.58
C LYS A 254 5.71 -8.74 -1.99
N LEU A 255 4.71 -8.34 -2.74
CA LEU A 255 3.71 -7.38 -2.30
C LEU A 255 2.97 -7.92 -1.07
N VAL A 256 2.58 -9.18 -1.09
CA VAL A 256 1.93 -9.85 0.05
C VAL A 256 2.85 -9.94 1.26
N GLU A 257 4.15 -10.22 1.10
CA GLU A 257 5.10 -10.24 2.23
C GLU A 257 5.26 -8.87 2.89
N TYR A 258 5.23 -7.78 2.11
CA TYR A 258 5.20 -6.43 2.66
C TYR A 258 3.89 -6.10 3.38
N ALA A 259 2.75 -6.57 2.85
CA ALA A 259 1.48 -6.45 3.54
C ALA A 259 1.49 -7.20 4.89
N TYR A 260 2.08 -8.40 4.92
CA TYR A 260 2.30 -9.16 6.15
C TYR A 260 3.15 -8.37 7.15
N GLY A 261 4.27 -7.77 6.71
CA GLY A 261 5.12 -6.94 7.55
C GLY A 261 4.41 -5.70 8.11
N ALA A 262 3.50 -5.10 7.34
CA ALA A 262 2.70 -3.97 7.79
C ALA A 262 1.65 -4.37 8.85
N CYS A 263 1.14 -5.61 8.80
CA CYS A 263 0.14 -6.12 9.74
C CYS A 263 0.77 -6.75 10.99
N LYS A 264 2.07 -7.06 10.98
CA LYS A 264 2.69 -7.78 12.08
C LYS A 264 2.57 -7.03 13.39
N ASP A 265 2.05 -7.69 14.43
CA ASP A 265 1.83 -7.15 15.78
C ASP A 265 0.92 -5.90 15.82
N LYS A 266 0.05 -5.76 14.81
CA LYS A 266 -0.90 -4.66 14.68
C LYS A 266 -2.29 -5.17 14.30
N GLN A 267 -3.31 -4.47 14.78
CA GLN A 267 -4.69 -4.67 14.36
C GLN A 267 -5.09 -3.56 13.39
N HIS A 268 -5.56 -3.93 12.21
CA HIS A 268 -6.07 -2.96 11.23
C HIS A 268 -7.56 -3.18 11.00
N ILE A 269 -8.24 -2.10 10.61
CA ILE A 269 -9.61 -2.13 10.11
C ILE A 269 -9.53 -1.74 8.64
N PHE A 270 -10.18 -2.49 7.77
CA PHE A 270 -10.12 -2.28 6.33
C PHE A 270 -11.48 -1.86 5.78
N LEU A 271 -11.49 -0.79 4.99
CA LEU A 271 -12.60 -0.47 4.10
C LEU A 271 -12.09 -0.37 2.66
N ASN A 272 -12.70 -1.14 1.77
CA ASN A 272 -12.42 -1.09 0.34
C ASN A 272 -13.57 -0.41 -0.40
N PHE A 273 -13.26 0.67 -1.10
CA PHE A 273 -14.18 1.39 -1.96
C PHE A 273 -14.09 0.81 -3.38
N ALA A 274 -15.05 -0.03 -3.74
CA ALA A 274 -15.19 -0.62 -5.08
C ALA A 274 -16.05 0.31 -5.95
N LEU A 275 -15.54 1.53 -6.16
CA LEU A 275 -16.16 2.66 -6.84
C LEU A 275 -15.18 3.21 -7.87
N ASN A 276 -15.68 3.82 -8.98
CA ASN A 276 -14.82 4.31 -10.05
C ASN A 276 -13.76 3.29 -10.50
N ILE A 277 -14.16 2.01 -10.62
CA ILE A 277 -13.24 0.89 -10.83
C ILE A 277 -12.61 0.97 -12.22
N THR A 278 -11.34 1.31 -12.29
CA THR A 278 -10.57 1.47 -13.53
C THR A 278 -9.68 0.24 -13.82
N ARG A 279 -9.14 0.15 -15.04
CA ARG A 279 -8.14 -0.86 -15.40
C ARG A 279 -6.74 -0.53 -14.86
N GLY A 280 -6.46 0.75 -14.61
CA GLY A 280 -5.18 1.27 -14.13
C GLY A 280 -5.24 1.71 -12.66
N CYS A 281 -4.17 2.35 -12.21
CA CYS A 281 -3.95 2.72 -10.81
C CYS A 281 -4.08 4.24 -10.61
N ASP A 282 -4.56 4.69 -9.44
CA ASP A 282 -4.58 6.12 -9.08
C ASP A 282 -3.19 6.78 -9.03
N CYS A 283 -2.13 5.99 -9.15
CA CYS A 283 -0.78 6.48 -9.30
C CYS A 283 -0.44 6.94 -10.73
N GLU A 284 -1.32 6.68 -11.70
CA GLU A 284 -1.17 7.15 -13.08
C GLU A 284 -1.68 8.58 -13.20
N PRO A 285 -0.86 9.52 -13.73
CA PRO A 285 -1.20 10.95 -13.81
C PRO A 285 -2.13 11.26 -15.02
N LEU A 286 -3.09 10.39 -15.26
CA LEU A 286 -3.98 10.46 -16.42
C LEU A 286 -5.44 10.28 -15.97
N PRO A 287 -6.38 10.98 -16.62
CA PRO A 287 -7.80 10.70 -16.42
C PRO A 287 -8.13 9.32 -17.01
N MET A 288 -8.62 8.42 -16.17
CA MET A 288 -9.09 7.10 -16.60
C MET A 288 -10.62 7.06 -16.63
N LYS A 289 -11.17 6.09 -17.37
CA LYS A 289 -12.60 5.80 -17.35
C LYS A 289 -12.85 4.53 -16.54
N PRO A 290 -13.89 4.48 -15.70
CA PRO A 290 -14.33 3.25 -15.07
C PRO A 290 -14.56 2.14 -16.11
N CYS A 291 -14.24 0.91 -15.77
CA CYS A 291 -14.39 -0.24 -16.69
C CYS A 291 -15.57 -1.13 -16.32
N ILE A 292 -16.20 -0.91 -15.19
CA ILE A 292 -17.47 -1.47 -14.72
C ILE A 292 -18.20 -0.43 -13.87
N HIS A 293 -19.47 -0.66 -13.60
CA HIS A 293 -20.26 0.16 -12.69
C HIS A 293 -19.72 0.09 -11.26
N ASP A 294 -20.00 1.11 -10.48
CA ASP A 294 -19.72 1.13 -9.07
C ASP A 294 -20.43 -0.06 -8.38
N ILE A 295 -19.81 -0.62 -7.37
CA ILE A 295 -20.34 -1.79 -6.65
C ILE A 295 -20.78 -1.39 -5.24
N GLY A 296 -19.90 -0.66 -4.53
CA GLY A 296 -20.18 -0.22 -3.17
C GLY A 296 -18.94 -0.21 -2.29
N VAL A 297 -19.16 -0.19 -0.98
CA VAL A 297 -18.11 -0.18 0.04
C VAL A 297 -18.16 -1.49 0.82
N PHE A 298 -16.99 -2.05 1.06
CA PHE A 298 -16.77 -3.28 1.83
C PHE A 298 -15.97 -2.96 3.08
N ALA A 299 -16.19 -3.71 4.17
CA ALA A 299 -15.42 -3.59 5.40
C ALA A 299 -15.10 -4.96 6.00
N SER A 300 -13.89 -5.13 6.56
CA SER A 300 -13.47 -6.37 7.23
C SER A 300 -12.27 -6.09 8.16
N LEU A 301 -12.00 -7.03 9.08
CA LEU A 301 -10.74 -7.08 9.82
C LEU A 301 -9.67 -7.94 9.10
N ASP A 302 -10.03 -8.60 8.00
CA ASP A 302 -9.17 -9.49 7.22
C ASP A 302 -8.89 -8.89 5.85
N PRO A 303 -7.61 -8.50 5.54
CA PRO A 303 -7.26 -7.86 4.28
C PRO A 303 -7.38 -8.79 3.06
N VAL A 304 -7.31 -10.12 3.26
CA VAL A 304 -7.45 -11.11 2.20
C VAL A 304 -8.92 -11.32 1.87
N ALA A 305 -9.75 -11.51 2.90
CA ALA A 305 -11.19 -11.69 2.76
C ALA A 305 -11.86 -10.50 2.06
N ILE A 306 -11.52 -9.27 2.45
CA ILE A 306 -12.10 -8.07 1.85
C ILE A 306 -11.66 -7.89 0.38
N ASP A 307 -10.38 -8.14 0.06
CA ASP A 307 -9.89 -8.09 -1.31
C ASP A 307 -10.50 -9.19 -2.16
N ARG A 308 -10.73 -10.39 -1.58
CA ARG A 308 -11.41 -11.50 -2.23
C ARG A 308 -12.87 -11.16 -2.53
N ALA A 309 -13.61 -10.61 -1.58
CA ALA A 309 -14.99 -10.19 -1.76
C ALA A 309 -15.13 -9.13 -2.87
N CYS A 310 -14.27 -8.14 -2.89
CA CYS A 310 -14.24 -7.12 -3.95
C CYS A 310 -13.92 -7.74 -5.33
N TRP A 311 -12.97 -8.68 -5.39
CA TRP A 311 -12.61 -9.36 -6.63
C TRP A 311 -13.75 -10.22 -7.17
N ASP A 312 -14.43 -10.97 -6.31
CA ASP A 312 -15.59 -11.78 -6.66
C ASP A 312 -16.76 -10.90 -7.13
N ALA A 313 -17.01 -9.78 -6.44
CA ALA A 313 -18.02 -8.81 -6.82
C ALA A 313 -17.74 -8.19 -8.20
N ALA A 314 -16.49 -7.80 -8.46
CA ALA A 314 -16.07 -7.30 -9.77
C ALA A 314 -16.23 -8.36 -10.88
N ALA A 315 -15.89 -9.62 -10.58
CA ALA A 315 -16.07 -10.74 -11.51
C ALA A 315 -17.54 -10.98 -11.86
N LYS A 316 -18.45 -10.94 -10.87
CA LYS A 316 -19.90 -11.00 -11.08
C LYS A 316 -20.43 -9.86 -11.94
N ASN A 317 -19.82 -8.67 -11.84
CA ASN A 317 -20.13 -7.50 -12.66
C ASN A 317 -19.36 -7.47 -14.01
N GLY A 318 -18.90 -8.62 -14.49
CA GLY A 318 -18.30 -8.78 -15.82
C GLY A 318 -16.82 -8.40 -15.91
N LYS A 319 -16.14 -8.13 -14.77
CA LYS A 319 -14.70 -7.77 -14.78
C LYS A 319 -13.85 -8.68 -13.92
N LYS A 320 -13.31 -9.72 -14.52
CA LYS A 320 -12.35 -10.61 -13.88
C LYS A 320 -10.94 -10.03 -13.99
N PHE A 321 -10.41 -9.50 -12.90
CA PHE A 321 -9.04 -9.02 -12.84
C PHE A 321 -8.05 -10.18 -12.72
N ALA A 322 -6.85 -10.04 -13.32
CA ALA A 322 -5.73 -10.95 -13.07
C ALA A 322 -5.23 -10.78 -11.63
N GLY A 323 -4.33 -11.66 -11.19
CA GLY A 323 -3.61 -11.47 -9.94
C GLY A 323 -4.25 -12.12 -8.71
N VAL A 324 -5.23 -13.00 -8.89
CA VAL A 324 -5.85 -13.76 -7.78
C VAL A 324 -4.83 -14.59 -6.99
N GLU A 325 -3.70 -14.93 -7.57
CA GLU A 325 -2.61 -15.63 -6.90
C GLU A 325 -1.96 -14.84 -5.76
N GLN A 326 -2.15 -13.51 -5.68
CA GLN A 326 -1.76 -12.74 -4.49
C GLN A 326 -2.59 -13.13 -3.27
N LEU A 327 -3.90 -13.39 -3.44
CA LEU A 327 -4.79 -13.84 -2.38
C LEU A 327 -4.41 -15.24 -1.89
N ASN A 328 -4.13 -16.16 -2.83
CA ASN A 328 -3.72 -17.52 -2.49
C ASN A 328 -2.38 -17.54 -1.73
N TYR A 329 -1.44 -16.68 -2.11
CA TYR A 329 -0.18 -16.57 -1.39
C TYR A 329 -0.36 -15.92 -0.03
N ALA A 330 -1.25 -14.93 0.09
CA ALA A 330 -1.58 -14.27 1.34
C ALA A 330 -2.18 -15.25 2.37
N GLU A 331 -3.10 -16.10 1.95
CA GLU A 331 -3.63 -17.18 2.79
C GLU A 331 -2.55 -18.19 3.18
N LYS A 332 -1.69 -18.59 2.23
CA LYS A 332 -0.58 -19.51 2.49
C LYS A 332 0.36 -19.03 3.59
N ILE A 333 0.66 -17.73 3.64
CA ILE A 333 1.51 -17.13 4.69
C ILE A 333 0.72 -16.64 5.90
N LYS A 334 -0.57 -16.98 5.99
CA LYS A 334 -1.47 -16.65 7.11
C LYS A 334 -1.66 -15.14 7.34
N LEU A 335 -1.69 -14.36 6.27
CA LEU A 335 -2.07 -12.94 6.33
C LEU A 335 -3.57 -12.76 6.54
N GLY A 336 -4.39 -13.69 6.05
CA GLY A 336 -5.84 -13.74 6.15
C GLY A 336 -6.40 -14.95 5.42
N SER A 337 -7.70 -14.97 5.13
CA SER A 337 -8.41 -16.09 4.51
C SER A 337 -9.11 -15.70 3.21
N ASN A 338 -9.05 -16.59 2.21
CA ASN A 338 -9.88 -16.50 0.99
C ASN A 338 -11.36 -16.85 1.23
N ASN A 339 -11.65 -17.51 2.36
CA ASN A 339 -13.01 -17.89 2.71
C ASN A 339 -13.64 -16.80 3.58
N TYR A 340 -14.74 -16.24 3.13
CA TYR A 340 -15.45 -15.17 3.82
C TYR A 340 -16.96 -15.38 3.81
N GLU A 341 -17.63 -14.80 4.79
CA GLU A 341 -19.07 -14.61 4.86
C GLU A 341 -19.40 -13.18 4.46
N LEU A 342 -20.23 -12.98 3.46
CA LEU A 342 -20.68 -11.65 3.04
C LEU A 342 -21.95 -11.25 3.79
N VAL A 343 -21.87 -10.22 4.61
CA VAL A 343 -22.99 -9.63 5.34
C VAL A 343 -23.41 -8.35 4.63
N THR A 344 -24.51 -8.39 3.91
CA THR A 344 -25.05 -7.20 3.21
C THR A 344 -25.88 -6.37 4.19
N LEU A 345 -25.63 -5.07 4.21
CA LEU A 345 -26.34 -4.09 5.03
C LEU A 345 -27.06 -3.10 4.12
N GLU A 346 -28.16 -2.54 4.63
CA GLU A 346 -28.84 -1.40 4.00
C GLU A 346 -28.21 -0.10 4.47
N CYS A 347 -28.22 0.93 3.60
CA CYS A 347 -27.65 2.25 3.91
C CYS A 347 -28.57 3.07 4.83
#